data_7e730743a420a8ddc2f1d121c536a4fc
#
_entry.id   7e730743a420a8ddc2f1d121c536a4fc
#
_cell.length_a   1.000
_cell.length_b   1.000
_cell.length_c   1.000
_cell.angle_alpha   90.00
_cell.angle_beta   90.00
_cell.angle_gamma   90.00
#
_symmetry.space_group_name_H-M   'P 1'
#
loop_
_entity.id
_entity.type
_entity.pdbx_description
1 polymer ?
#
loop_
_entity_poly.entity_id
_entity_poly.type
_entity_poly.pdbx_seq_one_letter_code
_entity_poly.pdbx_strand_id
1 'polypeptide(L)'
;MRGPPVCELSMLIPTPSDVYAREVVMARVAHLVRRKQQEIERITRILRACFEPAQVQAPEPGEIQQIILIGPYARRSWFEDQQTIHFSDYELWIVVNHPLLTDERCWQRAQTIIERELGNRCAVGLAIYSEADIRIAEAERDTFVLDRIEAGITLYHASRDAPLNVRERRARP
;
A
#
# COMPACT_ATOMS: atom_id res chain seq x y z
N MET A 1 -29.49 -15.01 11.98
CA MET A 1 -28.47 -14.57 11.00
C MET A 1 -27.96 -13.20 11.43
N ARG A 2 -26.77 -13.12 12.01
CA ARG A 2 -26.12 -11.83 12.30
C ARG A 2 -25.33 -11.45 11.08
N GLY A 3 -25.64 -10.29 10.47
CA GLY A 3 -24.86 -9.75 9.37
C GLY A 3 -23.40 -9.52 9.77
N PRO A 4 -22.46 -9.49 8.80
CA PRO A 4 -21.07 -9.25 9.09
C PRO A 4 -20.90 -7.89 9.80
N PRO A 5 -19.95 -7.76 10.74
CA PRO A 5 -19.72 -6.50 11.42
C PRO A 5 -19.37 -5.41 10.40
N VAL A 6 -20.16 -4.35 10.37
CA VAL A 6 -19.83 -3.13 9.63
C VAL A 6 -18.53 -2.61 10.22
N CYS A 7 -17.51 -2.51 9.39
CA CYS A 7 -16.26 -1.84 9.74
C CYS A 7 -16.59 -0.35 9.90
N GLU A 8 -16.92 0.07 11.12
CA GLU A 8 -17.12 1.47 11.46
C GLU A 8 -15.76 2.18 11.42
N LEU A 9 -15.37 2.66 10.26
CA LEU A 9 -14.20 3.52 10.06
C LEU A 9 -14.27 4.82 10.88
N SER A 10 -15.42 5.12 11.49
CA SER A 10 -15.69 6.39 12.17
C SER A 10 -15.20 6.48 13.61
N MET A 11 -14.72 5.40 14.24
CA MET A 11 -14.44 5.38 15.69
C MET A 11 -13.07 4.87 16.10
N LEU A 12 -12.11 4.76 15.20
CA LEU A 12 -10.73 4.52 15.63
C LEU A 12 -10.12 5.86 16.06
N ILE A 13 -10.13 6.12 17.37
CA ILE A 13 -9.30 7.18 17.95
C ILE A 13 -7.85 6.82 17.55
N PRO A 14 -7.16 7.67 16.75
CA PRO A 14 -5.81 7.36 16.30
C PRO A 14 -4.89 7.20 17.52
N THR A 15 -4.17 6.11 17.56
CA THR A 15 -3.14 5.93 18.59
C THR A 15 -1.98 6.91 18.33
N PRO A 16 -1.16 7.24 19.33
CA PRO A 16 0.05 8.06 19.11
C PRO A 16 0.95 7.51 18.01
N SER A 17 0.97 6.18 17.85
CA SER A 17 1.68 5.48 16.78
C SER A 17 1.10 5.77 15.39
N ASP A 18 -0.23 5.86 15.28
CA ASP A 18 -0.89 6.17 14.00
C ASP A 18 -0.67 7.62 13.60
N VAL A 19 -0.65 8.54 14.58
CA VAL A 19 -0.34 9.96 14.35
C VAL A 19 1.08 10.12 13.81
N TYR A 20 2.06 9.46 14.45
CA TYR A 20 3.46 9.51 14.00
C TYR A 20 3.63 8.89 12.61
N ALA A 21 3.04 7.71 12.37
CA ALA A 21 3.07 7.08 11.06
C ALA A 21 2.47 7.97 9.97
N ARG A 22 1.38 8.68 10.29
CA ARG A 22 0.75 9.65 9.40
C ARG A 22 1.69 10.80 9.04
N GLU A 23 2.35 11.42 10.02
CA GLU A 23 3.26 12.53 9.79
C GLU A 23 4.43 12.13 8.88
N VAL A 24 5.00 10.95 9.10
CA VAL A 24 6.07 10.40 8.26
C VAL A 24 5.60 10.18 6.82
N VAL A 25 4.42 9.59 6.64
CA VAL A 25 3.84 9.39 5.29
C VAL A 25 3.60 10.73 4.61
N MET A 26 2.96 11.68 5.31
CA MET A 26 2.66 13.00 4.76
C MET A 26 3.91 13.76 4.35
N ALA A 27 5.01 13.66 5.11
CA ALA A 27 6.29 14.26 4.74
C ALA A 27 6.86 13.65 3.45
N ARG A 28 6.73 12.32 3.25
CA ARG A 28 7.23 11.62 2.05
C ARG A 28 6.46 11.97 0.79
N VAL A 29 5.16 12.25 0.90
CA VAL A 29 4.29 12.66 -0.22
C VAL A 29 4.06 14.17 -0.29
N ALA A 30 4.88 14.97 0.39
CA ALA A 30 4.75 16.44 0.47
C ALA A 30 4.82 17.15 -0.90
N HIS A 31 5.37 16.48 -1.92
CA HIS A 31 5.39 16.99 -3.30
C HIS A 31 4.01 16.97 -3.99
N LEU A 32 3.04 16.27 -3.43
CA LEU A 32 1.68 16.21 -3.94
C LEU A 32 0.82 17.32 -3.35
N VAL A 33 -0.23 17.71 -4.06
CA VAL A 33 -1.24 18.63 -3.53
C VAL A 33 -1.99 17.98 -2.36
N ARG A 34 -2.45 18.80 -1.39
CA ARG A 34 -3.03 18.32 -0.13
C ARG A 34 -4.16 17.29 -0.32
N ARG A 35 -5.00 17.47 -1.33
CA ARG A 35 -6.06 16.51 -1.65
C ARG A 35 -5.49 15.12 -1.93
N LYS A 36 -4.45 15.02 -2.76
CA LYS A 36 -3.80 13.75 -3.11
C LYS A 36 -3.12 13.09 -1.91
N GLN A 37 -2.50 13.88 -1.06
CA GLN A 37 -1.96 13.38 0.20
C GLN A 37 -3.05 12.74 1.07
N GLN A 38 -4.22 13.37 1.18
CA GLN A 38 -5.36 12.86 1.93
C GLN A 38 -5.97 11.60 1.30
N GLU A 39 -6.04 11.55 -0.04
CA GLU A 39 -6.50 10.35 -0.77
C GLU A 39 -5.56 9.17 -0.50
N ILE A 40 -4.24 9.36 -0.60
CA ILE A 40 -3.22 8.32 -0.32
C ILE A 40 -3.28 7.86 1.13
N GLU A 41 -3.40 8.78 2.08
CA GLU A 41 -3.57 8.44 3.51
C GLU A 41 -4.82 7.57 3.72
N ARG A 42 -5.94 7.95 3.10
CA ARG A 42 -7.20 7.22 3.19
C ARG A 42 -7.09 5.83 2.60
N ILE A 43 -6.49 5.69 1.41
CA ILE A 43 -6.24 4.40 0.77
C ILE A 43 -5.40 3.51 1.70
N THR A 44 -4.29 4.02 2.21
CA THR A 44 -3.38 3.28 3.11
C THR A 44 -4.12 2.80 4.37
N ARG A 45 -4.94 3.65 4.96
CA ARG A 45 -5.74 3.29 6.14
C ARG A 45 -6.78 2.20 5.84
N ILE A 46 -7.48 2.31 4.68
CA ILE A 46 -8.47 1.30 4.27
C ILE A 46 -7.78 -0.04 4.04
N LEU A 47 -6.67 -0.08 3.32
CA LEU A 47 -5.92 -1.31 3.07
C LEU A 47 -5.56 -2.01 4.39
N ARG A 48 -5.05 -1.26 5.38
CA ARG A 48 -4.69 -1.83 6.69
C ARG A 48 -5.90 -2.28 7.51
N ALA A 49 -7.00 -1.54 7.46
CA ALA A 49 -8.19 -1.82 8.28
C ALA A 49 -9.09 -2.90 7.69
N CYS A 50 -9.09 -3.07 6.37
CA CYS A 50 -10.00 -3.95 5.65
C CYS A 50 -9.32 -5.14 4.98
N PHE A 51 -8.03 -5.38 5.27
CA PHE A 51 -7.33 -6.59 4.91
C PHE A 51 -7.93 -7.79 5.66
N GLU A 52 -8.30 -8.82 4.93
CA GLU A 52 -9.00 -10.00 5.47
C GLU A 52 -8.16 -11.28 5.29
N PRO A 53 -7.07 -11.45 6.06
CA PRO A 53 -6.21 -12.63 5.93
C PRO A 53 -6.93 -13.96 6.24
N ALA A 54 -8.03 -13.91 6.98
CA ALA A 54 -8.85 -15.08 7.29
C ALA A 54 -9.58 -15.67 6.07
N GLN A 55 -9.58 -14.99 4.92
CA GLN A 55 -10.13 -15.53 3.67
C GLN A 55 -9.31 -16.70 3.10
N VAL A 56 -8.07 -16.84 3.58
CA VAL A 56 -7.18 -17.94 3.22
C VAL A 56 -6.63 -18.60 4.48
N GLN A 57 -6.31 -19.91 4.38
CA GLN A 57 -5.71 -20.65 5.50
C GLN A 57 -4.19 -20.56 5.41
N ALA A 58 -3.64 -19.45 5.87
CA ALA A 58 -2.19 -19.29 6.02
C ALA A 58 -1.72 -19.96 7.32
N PRO A 59 -0.51 -20.54 7.35
CA PRO A 59 0.04 -21.22 8.54
C PRO A 59 0.36 -20.25 9.68
N GLU A 60 0.56 -18.98 9.37
CA GLU A 60 0.85 -17.91 10.32
C GLU A 60 -0.19 -16.79 10.19
N PRO A 61 -0.38 -15.97 11.23
CA PRO A 61 -1.22 -14.79 11.13
C PRO A 61 -0.81 -13.91 9.95
N GLY A 62 -1.78 -13.57 9.11
CA GLY A 62 -1.54 -12.77 7.92
C GLY A 62 -1.28 -11.32 8.29
N GLU A 63 -0.17 -10.76 7.78
CA GLU A 63 0.25 -9.38 8.04
C GLU A 63 0.69 -8.67 6.76
N ILE A 64 0.33 -7.40 6.67
CA ILE A 64 0.90 -6.48 5.69
C ILE A 64 2.26 -6.02 6.23
N GLN A 65 3.32 -6.31 5.50
CA GLN A 65 4.68 -5.90 5.85
C GLN A 65 5.00 -4.50 5.33
N GLN A 66 4.60 -4.21 4.09
CA GLN A 66 4.80 -2.89 3.48
C GLN A 66 3.65 -2.50 2.55
N ILE A 67 3.43 -1.19 2.43
CA ILE A 67 2.64 -0.58 1.36
C ILE A 67 3.52 0.48 0.71
N ILE A 68 3.72 0.37 -0.60
CA ILE A 68 4.62 1.23 -1.37
C ILE A 68 3.82 1.89 -2.50
N LEU A 69 3.84 3.21 -2.56
CA LEU A 69 3.33 3.97 -3.68
C LEU A 69 4.36 3.95 -4.80
N ILE A 70 3.95 3.52 -5.98
CA ILE A 70 4.78 3.52 -7.18
C ILE A 70 4.14 4.37 -8.28
N GLY A 71 4.66 4.30 -9.50
CA GLY A 71 4.04 4.93 -10.67
C GLY A 71 4.12 6.46 -10.67
N PRO A 72 3.17 7.12 -11.35
CA PRO A 72 3.24 8.56 -11.62
C PRO A 72 3.30 9.42 -10.36
N TYR A 73 2.53 9.07 -9.33
CA TYR A 73 2.50 9.83 -8.07
C TYR A 73 3.81 9.75 -7.29
N ALA A 74 4.49 8.61 -7.30
CA ALA A 74 5.81 8.46 -6.68
C ALA A 74 6.89 9.20 -7.47
N ARG A 75 6.84 9.14 -8.81
CA ARG A 75 7.83 9.73 -9.73
C ARG A 75 7.64 11.21 -10.01
N ARG A 76 6.60 11.84 -9.44
CA ARG A 76 6.25 13.25 -9.69
C ARG A 76 5.86 13.56 -11.14
N SER A 77 5.38 12.57 -11.88
CA SER A 77 4.92 12.67 -13.28
C SER A 77 3.40 12.52 -13.41
N TRP A 78 2.67 12.67 -12.31
CA TRP A 78 1.22 12.58 -12.29
C TRP A 78 0.58 13.79 -12.99
N PHE A 79 -0.59 13.58 -13.57
CA PHE A 79 -1.40 14.63 -14.17
C PHE A 79 -2.87 14.44 -13.84
N GLU A 80 -3.61 15.53 -13.88
CA GLU A 80 -5.06 15.56 -13.79
C GLU A 80 -5.59 16.49 -14.85
N ASP A 81 -6.41 15.97 -15.75
CA ASP A 81 -7.16 16.77 -16.72
C ASP A 81 -8.64 16.69 -16.37
N GLN A 82 -9.17 17.79 -15.85
CA GLN A 82 -10.58 17.90 -15.50
C GLN A 82 -11.50 18.01 -16.71
N GLN A 83 -10.98 18.39 -17.89
CA GLN A 83 -11.79 18.54 -19.08
C GLN A 83 -12.03 17.21 -19.78
N THR A 84 -11.02 16.35 -19.81
CA THR A 84 -11.11 15.02 -20.41
C THR A 84 -11.42 13.92 -19.39
N ILE A 85 -11.53 14.26 -18.10
CA ILE A 85 -11.71 13.29 -16.98
C ILE A 85 -10.57 12.25 -16.97
N HIS A 86 -9.40 12.63 -17.43
CA HIS A 86 -8.20 11.80 -17.38
C HIS A 86 -7.37 12.12 -16.14
N PHE A 87 -7.22 11.13 -15.27
CA PHE A 87 -6.44 11.22 -14.05
C PHE A 87 -5.40 10.11 -14.03
N SER A 88 -4.23 10.40 -13.50
CA SER A 88 -3.27 9.32 -13.20
C SER A 88 -3.85 8.38 -12.16
N ASP A 89 -3.63 7.07 -12.34
CA ASP A 89 -4.04 6.05 -11.40
C ASP A 89 -3.06 5.97 -10.21
N TYR A 90 -3.58 5.57 -9.05
CA TYR A 90 -2.73 5.18 -7.93
C TYR A 90 -2.24 3.76 -8.14
N GLU A 91 -0.94 3.58 -8.14
CA GLU A 91 -0.30 2.27 -8.21
C GLU A 91 0.33 1.94 -6.86
N LEU A 92 -0.13 0.89 -6.22
CA LEU A 92 0.33 0.46 -4.91
C LEU A 92 0.86 -0.96 -4.96
N TRP A 93 2.06 -1.13 -4.43
CA TRP A 93 2.64 -2.43 -4.17
C TRP A 93 2.52 -2.75 -2.69
N ILE A 94 2.03 -3.95 -2.41
CA ILE A 94 1.81 -4.42 -1.05
C ILE A 94 2.64 -5.67 -0.85
N VAL A 95 3.45 -5.68 0.21
CA VAL A 95 4.23 -6.84 0.61
C VAL A 95 3.57 -7.48 1.82
N VAL A 96 3.33 -8.78 1.74
CA VAL A 96 2.73 -9.59 2.82
C VAL A 96 3.69 -10.67 3.29
N ASN A 97 3.50 -11.14 4.53
CA ASN A 97 4.39 -12.14 5.14
C ASN A 97 4.25 -13.56 4.56
N HIS A 98 3.17 -13.88 3.84
CA HIS A 98 2.95 -15.23 3.32
C HIS A 98 2.35 -15.24 1.91
N PRO A 99 2.81 -16.17 0.99
CA PRO A 99 2.33 -16.21 -0.40
C PRO A 99 0.82 -16.40 -0.57
N LEU A 100 0.15 -17.14 0.32
CA LEU A 100 -1.32 -17.32 0.24
C LEU A 100 -2.09 -16.00 0.40
N LEU A 101 -1.48 -14.99 0.99
CA LEU A 101 -2.11 -13.68 1.21
C LEU A 101 -2.07 -12.78 -0.05
N THR A 102 -1.42 -13.23 -1.13
CA THR A 102 -1.50 -12.57 -2.43
C THR A 102 -2.83 -12.83 -3.13
N ASP A 103 -3.65 -13.75 -2.60
CA ASP A 103 -4.99 -14.07 -3.11
C ASP A 103 -5.90 -12.83 -3.04
N GLU A 104 -6.53 -12.50 -4.16
CA GLU A 104 -7.38 -11.31 -4.27
C GLU A 104 -8.54 -11.28 -3.27
N ARG A 105 -9.01 -12.45 -2.80
CA ARG A 105 -10.06 -12.56 -1.77
C ARG A 105 -9.71 -11.84 -0.48
N CYS A 106 -8.43 -11.76 -0.14
CA CYS A 106 -7.96 -11.00 1.02
C CYS A 106 -8.15 -9.48 0.87
N TRP A 107 -8.33 -8.99 -0.36
CA TRP A 107 -8.27 -7.57 -0.73
C TRP A 107 -9.57 -7.02 -1.29
N GLN A 108 -10.51 -7.88 -1.73
CA GLN A 108 -11.77 -7.47 -2.38
C GLN A 108 -12.54 -6.42 -1.57
N ARG A 109 -12.62 -6.63 -0.25
CA ARG A 109 -13.32 -5.70 0.64
C ARG A 109 -12.64 -4.33 0.67
N ALA A 110 -11.32 -4.30 0.81
CA ALA A 110 -10.56 -3.06 0.81
C ALA A 110 -10.73 -2.33 -0.51
N GLN A 111 -10.64 -3.03 -1.64
CA GLN A 111 -10.79 -2.49 -2.97
C GLN A 111 -12.17 -1.85 -3.18
N THR A 112 -13.23 -2.56 -2.83
CA THR A 112 -14.62 -2.04 -2.92
C THR A 112 -14.82 -0.76 -2.10
N ILE A 113 -14.22 -0.70 -0.91
CA ILE A 113 -14.33 0.49 -0.06
C ILE A 113 -13.52 1.64 -0.65
N ILE A 114 -12.31 1.40 -1.16
CA ILE A 114 -11.47 2.42 -1.81
C ILE A 114 -12.20 3.03 -3.01
N GLU A 115 -12.73 2.21 -3.90
CA GLU A 115 -13.48 2.68 -5.08
C GLU A 115 -14.66 3.58 -4.69
N ARG A 116 -15.43 3.17 -3.69
CA ARG A 116 -16.53 3.97 -3.17
C ARG A 116 -16.07 5.30 -2.58
N GLU A 117 -15.01 5.29 -1.78
CA GLU A 117 -14.50 6.48 -1.08
C GLU A 117 -13.83 7.49 -2.02
N LEU A 118 -13.23 7.02 -3.11
CA LEU A 118 -12.64 7.88 -4.14
C LEU A 118 -13.66 8.34 -5.21
N GLY A 119 -14.88 7.79 -5.18
CA GLY A 119 -15.94 8.17 -6.12
C GLY A 119 -15.63 7.86 -7.57
N ASN A 120 -14.91 6.78 -7.85
CA ASN A 120 -14.53 6.30 -9.19
C ASN A 120 -13.78 7.34 -10.07
N ARG A 121 -13.15 8.34 -9.45
CA ARG A 121 -12.42 9.40 -10.17
C ARG A 121 -11.02 8.97 -10.60
N CYS A 122 -10.40 8.06 -9.87
CA CYS A 122 -9.07 7.52 -10.15
C CYS A 122 -9.12 6.02 -9.89
N ALA A 123 -8.52 5.24 -10.76
CA ALA A 123 -8.31 3.83 -10.47
C ALA A 123 -7.21 3.65 -9.42
N VAL A 124 -7.33 2.57 -8.65
CA VAL A 124 -6.30 2.15 -7.69
C VAL A 124 -5.88 0.74 -8.05
N GLY A 125 -4.71 0.63 -8.67
CA GLY A 125 -4.09 -0.66 -8.98
C GLY A 125 -3.34 -1.19 -7.76
N LEU A 126 -3.63 -2.42 -7.37
CA LEU A 126 -2.93 -3.13 -6.31
C LEU A 126 -2.13 -4.27 -6.92
N ALA A 127 -0.84 -4.34 -6.63
CA ALA A 127 0.00 -5.50 -6.90
C ALA A 127 0.51 -6.06 -5.57
N ILE A 128 0.20 -7.32 -5.33
CA ILE A 128 0.47 -7.97 -4.04
C ILE A 128 1.61 -8.95 -4.21
N TYR A 129 2.64 -8.81 -3.39
CA TYR A 129 3.81 -9.68 -3.36
C TYR A 129 3.98 -10.26 -1.95
N SER A 130 4.42 -11.48 -1.84
CA SER A 130 4.91 -12.00 -0.57
C SER A 130 6.37 -11.62 -0.34
N GLU A 131 6.84 -11.67 0.90
CA GLU A 131 8.28 -11.55 1.19
C GLU A 131 9.12 -12.60 0.45
N ALA A 132 8.53 -13.79 0.18
CA ALA A 132 9.20 -14.82 -0.60
C ALA A 132 9.40 -14.38 -2.06
N ASP A 133 8.39 -13.74 -2.69
CA ASP A 133 8.51 -13.22 -4.05
C ASP A 133 9.59 -12.13 -4.13
N ILE A 134 9.66 -11.25 -3.13
CA ILE A 134 10.70 -10.21 -3.09
C ILE A 134 12.09 -10.84 -2.94
N ARG A 135 12.25 -11.87 -2.09
CA ARG A 135 13.53 -12.59 -1.96
C ARG A 135 13.95 -13.29 -3.25
N ILE A 136 13.00 -13.86 -4.00
CA ILE A 136 13.27 -14.46 -5.31
C ILE A 136 13.73 -13.39 -6.29
N ALA A 137 13.02 -12.26 -6.39
CA ALA A 137 13.40 -11.14 -7.24
C ALA A 137 14.79 -10.58 -6.91
N GLU A 138 15.16 -10.52 -5.62
CA GLU A 138 16.51 -10.16 -5.17
C GLU A 138 17.55 -11.17 -5.65
N ALA A 139 17.28 -12.48 -5.50
CA ALA A 139 18.20 -13.54 -5.89
C ALA A 139 18.43 -13.60 -7.41
N GLU A 140 17.37 -13.42 -8.18
CA GLU A 140 17.37 -13.41 -9.65
C GLU A 140 17.81 -12.06 -10.24
N ARG A 141 18.00 -11.04 -9.39
CA ARG A 141 18.32 -9.66 -9.80
C ARG A 141 17.27 -9.09 -10.77
N ASP A 142 16.01 -9.36 -10.48
CA ASP A 142 14.90 -8.79 -11.26
C ASP A 142 14.86 -7.27 -11.12
N THR A 143 15.44 -6.59 -12.12
CA THR A 143 15.52 -5.11 -12.13
C THR A 143 14.15 -4.46 -12.17
N PHE A 144 13.16 -5.10 -12.77
CA PHE A 144 11.80 -4.54 -12.83
C PHE A 144 11.18 -4.42 -11.43
N VAL A 145 11.33 -5.42 -10.59
CA VAL A 145 10.82 -5.40 -9.21
C VAL A 145 11.66 -4.48 -8.33
N LEU A 146 12.99 -4.65 -8.38
CA LEU A 146 13.91 -3.93 -7.50
C LEU A 146 13.92 -2.41 -7.76
N ASP A 147 13.92 -1.99 -9.03
CA ASP A 147 13.91 -0.57 -9.39
C ASP A 147 12.58 0.11 -8.97
N ARG A 148 11.47 -0.61 -9.03
CA ARG A 148 10.18 -0.08 -8.57
C ARG A 148 10.12 0.09 -7.06
N ILE A 149 10.65 -0.87 -6.30
CA ILE A 149 10.74 -0.76 -4.83
C ILE A 149 11.66 0.42 -4.47
N GLU A 150 12.82 0.55 -5.14
CA GLU A 150 13.78 1.62 -4.86
C GLU A 150 13.24 3.01 -5.21
N ALA A 151 12.52 3.14 -6.33
CA ALA A 151 11.92 4.40 -6.77
C ALA A 151 10.59 4.71 -6.07
N GLY A 152 10.01 3.75 -5.36
CA GLY A 152 8.74 3.87 -4.68
C GLY A 152 8.81 4.68 -3.38
N ILE A 153 7.66 5.12 -2.91
CA ILE A 153 7.51 5.80 -1.62
C ILE A 153 6.83 4.84 -0.65
N THR A 154 7.55 4.40 0.39
CA THR A 154 6.97 3.55 1.43
C THR A 154 5.94 4.34 2.22
N LEU A 155 4.67 3.94 2.16
CA LEU A 155 3.57 4.52 2.90
C LEU A 155 3.37 3.86 4.28
N TYR A 156 3.61 2.56 4.38
CA TYR A 156 3.50 1.77 5.60
C TYR A 156 4.59 0.72 5.67
N HIS A 157 5.06 0.44 6.88
CA HIS A 157 5.99 -0.64 7.20
C HIS A 157 5.65 -1.23 8.57
N ALA A 158 5.51 -2.57 8.69
CA ALA A 158 5.08 -3.24 9.91
C ALA A 158 6.13 -3.17 11.03
N SER A 159 7.43 -3.30 10.68
CA SER A 159 8.54 -3.21 11.63
C SER A 159 8.98 -1.75 11.79
N ARG A 160 9.11 -1.30 13.03
CA ARG A 160 9.62 0.04 13.36
C ARG A 160 11.12 0.20 13.14
N ASP A 161 11.86 -0.90 12.97
CA ASP A 161 13.31 -0.88 13.13
C ASP A 161 14.13 -1.14 11.85
N ALA A 162 13.53 -1.51 10.73
CA ALA A 162 14.27 -1.58 9.47
C ALA A 162 13.33 -1.45 8.26
N PRO A 163 13.42 -0.38 7.45
CA PRO A 163 12.97 -0.46 6.07
C PRO A 163 13.72 -1.63 5.42
N LEU A 164 13.05 -2.41 4.53
CA LEU A 164 13.74 -3.29 3.61
C LEU A 164 14.64 -2.40 2.73
N ASN A 165 15.86 -2.17 3.20
CA ASN A 165 16.75 -1.20 2.60
C ASN A 165 17.57 -1.93 1.53
N VAL A 166 16.97 -2.03 0.33
CA VAL A 166 17.65 -2.56 -0.85
C VAL A 166 19.00 -1.86 -1.08
N ARG A 167 19.12 -0.58 -0.67
CA ARG A 167 20.39 0.17 -0.77
C ARG A 167 21.52 -0.38 0.11
N GLU A 168 21.22 -0.82 1.34
CA GLU A 168 22.27 -1.31 2.24
C GLU A 168 22.86 -2.66 1.79
N ARG A 169 22.08 -3.48 1.06
CA ARG A 169 22.55 -4.76 0.53
C ARG A 169 23.42 -4.61 -0.72
N ARG A 170 23.27 -3.53 -1.50
CA ARG A 170 24.12 -3.25 -2.66
C ARG A 170 25.51 -2.70 -2.28
N ALA A 171 25.70 -2.25 -1.04
CA ALA A 171 26.92 -1.63 -0.56
C ALA A 171 27.88 -2.61 0.17
N ARG A 172 27.56 -3.91 0.25
CA ARG A 172 28.49 -4.92 0.79
C ARG A 172 29.23 -5.59 -0.35
N PRO A 173 30.61 -5.50 -0.36
CA PRO A 173 31.45 -6.10 -1.38
C PRO A 173 31.40 -7.63 -1.33
#